data_990b05b730fd77d37a91bb2fe5adbfc5
#
_entry.id   990b05b730fd77d37a91bb2fe5adbfc5
#
_cell.length_a   1.000
_cell.length_b   1.000
_cell.length_c   1.000
_cell.angle_alpha   90.00
_cell.angle_beta   90.00
_cell.angle_gamma   90.00
#
_symmetry.space_group_name_H-M   'P 1'
#
loop_
_entity.id
_entity.type
_entity.pdbx_description
1 polymer ?
#
loop_
_entity_poly.entity_id
_entity_poly.type
_entity_poly.pdbx_seq_one_letter_code
_entity_poly.pdbx_strand_id
1 'polypeptide(L)'
;MTCYVVTFQTNSEDSRSKVREVLKGYGSYCPIHDYCWAIMTAEKAAQVRDKVKDVLTSGERVFVVRSGTEAAWLNSYGEKNNAWLKENL
;
A
#
# COMPACT_ATOMS: atom_id res chain seq x y z
N MET A 1 -12.70 6.18 7.73
CA MET A 1 -11.45 5.48 7.41
C MET A 1 -10.49 6.39 6.67
N THR A 2 -9.23 6.11 6.75
CA THR A 2 -8.18 6.91 6.13
C THR A 2 -7.53 6.13 5.01
N CYS A 3 -7.24 6.81 3.91
CA CYS A 3 -6.48 6.22 2.81
C CYS A 3 -4.99 6.47 3.02
N TYR A 4 -4.22 5.39 2.99
CA TYR A 4 -2.76 5.47 3.05
C TYR A 4 -2.14 4.92 1.79
N VAL A 5 -1.05 5.55 1.36
CA VAL A 5 -0.19 5.02 0.31
C VAL A 5 1.00 4.35 1.01
N VAL A 6 1.20 3.09 0.69
CA VAL A 6 2.26 2.26 1.28
C VAL A 6 3.25 1.93 0.18
N THR A 7 4.50 2.33 0.38
CA THR A 7 5.59 1.94 -0.52
C THR A 7 6.58 1.07 0.25
N PHE A 8 7.14 0.10 -0.42
CA PHE A 8 8.13 -0.78 0.21
C PHE A 8 9.20 -1.18 -0.78
N GLN A 9 10.36 -1.50 -0.27
CA GLN A 9 11.50 -1.87 -1.08
C GLN A 9 12.07 -3.20 -0.60
N THR A 10 12.13 -4.16 -1.50
CA THR A 10 12.70 -5.48 -1.23
C THR A 10 13.19 -6.10 -2.53
N ASN A 11 14.25 -6.91 -2.44
CA ASN A 11 14.70 -7.75 -3.55
C ASN A 11 14.26 -9.19 -3.36
N SER A 12 13.53 -9.48 -2.28
CA SER A 12 13.09 -10.82 -1.94
C SER A 12 11.65 -11.03 -2.40
N GLU A 13 11.43 -12.04 -3.25
CA GLU A 13 10.08 -12.41 -3.67
C GLU A 13 9.25 -12.89 -2.48
N ASP A 14 9.89 -13.55 -1.52
CA ASP A 14 9.21 -14.01 -0.30
C ASP A 14 8.70 -12.81 0.52
N SER A 15 9.55 -11.81 0.76
CA SER A 15 9.13 -10.60 1.47
C SER A 15 8.02 -9.87 0.71
N ARG A 16 8.16 -9.73 -0.60
CA ARG A 16 7.14 -9.08 -1.43
C ARG A 16 5.79 -9.77 -1.29
N SER A 17 5.79 -11.09 -1.37
CA SER A 17 4.57 -11.89 -1.25
C SER A 17 3.91 -11.69 0.12
N LYS A 18 4.71 -11.67 1.18
CA LYS A 18 4.21 -11.47 2.55
C LYS A 18 3.62 -10.08 2.74
N VAL A 19 4.28 -9.04 2.21
CA VAL A 19 3.75 -7.67 2.29
C VAL A 19 2.41 -7.58 1.57
N ARG A 20 2.29 -8.18 0.40
CA ARG A 20 1.04 -8.17 -0.35
C ARG A 20 -0.09 -8.82 0.43
N GLU A 21 0.18 -9.92 1.13
CA GLU A 21 -0.84 -10.58 1.95
C GLU A 21 -1.26 -9.70 3.13
N VAL A 22 -0.32 -8.99 3.76
CA VAL A 22 -0.65 -8.03 4.82
C VAL A 22 -1.57 -6.94 4.28
N LEU A 23 -1.24 -6.36 3.14
CA LEU A 23 -2.02 -5.27 2.56
C LEU A 23 -3.40 -5.72 2.09
N LYS A 24 -3.51 -6.89 1.51
CA LYS A 24 -4.81 -7.48 1.15
C LYS A 24 -5.70 -7.70 2.35
N GLY A 25 -5.11 -7.96 3.50
CA GLY A 25 -5.84 -8.17 4.75
C GLY A 25 -6.65 -6.97 5.22
N TYR A 26 -6.36 -5.78 4.70
CA TYR A 26 -7.14 -4.59 5.02
C TYR A 26 -8.52 -4.57 4.36
N GLY A 27 -8.75 -5.42 3.38
CA GLY A 27 -10.07 -5.57 2.74
C GLY A 27 -10.36 -4.55 1.64
N SER A 28 -9.97 -3.29 1.83
CA SER A 28 -10.08 -2.25 0.80
C SER A 28 -8.68 -1.81 0.41
N TYR A 29 -8.26 -2.12 -0.79
CA TYR A 29 -6.90 -1.89 -1.24
C TYR A 29 -6.84 -1.74 -2.75
N CYS A 30 -5.76 -1.13 -3.23
CA CYS A 30 -5.50 -0.99 -4.65
C CYS A 30 -4.00 -0.99 -4.90
N PRO A 31 -3.46 -1.99 -5.63
CA PRO A 31 -2.08 -1.93 -6.09
C PRO A 31 -1.93 -0.76 -7.07
N ILE A 32 -0.95 0.11 -6.80
CA ILE A 32 -0.60 1.20 -7.71
C ILE A 32 0.49 0.70 -8.67
N HIS A 33 1.50 0.07 -8.11
CA HIS A 33 2.49 -0.72 -8.84
C HIS A 33 3.06 -1.77 -7.88
N ASP A 34 4.01 -2.57 -8.34
CA ASP A 34 4.47 -3.76 -7.60
C ASP A 34 4.94 -3.48 -6.17
N TYR A 35 5.45 -2.28 -5.91
CA TYR A 35 6.00 -1.91 -4.61
C TYR A 35 5.29 -0.71 -3.99
N CYS A 36 4.09 -0.41 -4.47
CA CYS A 36 3.31 0.73 -3.98
C CYS A 36 1.83 0.40 -4.04
N TRP A 37 1.17 0.44 -2.89
CA TRP A 37 -0.25 0.11 -2.76
C TRP A 37 -0.97 1.21 -2.00
N ALA A 38 -2.26 1.38 -2.27
CA ALA A 38 -3.14 2.21 -1.45
C ALA A 38 -4.09 1.31 -0.68
N ILE A 39 -4.38 1.67 0.56
CA ILE A 39 -5.28 0.93 1.44
C ILE A 39 -6.19 1.89 2.19
N MET A 40 -7.35 1.39 2.60
CA MET A 40 -8.26 2.10 3.50
C MET A 40 -8.29 1.41 4.85
N THR A 41 -8.10 2.15 5.93
CA THR A 41 -8.11 1.58 7.27
C THR A 41 -8.40 2.65 8.31
N ALA A 42 -8.90 2.24 9.47
CA ALA A 42 -9.03 3.10 10.64
C ALA A 42 -7.74 3.16 11.46
N GLU A 43 -6.74 2.36 11.13
CA GLU A 43 -5.45 2.36 11.82
C GLU A 43 -4.66 3.63 11.51
N LYS A 44 -3.68 3.91 12.36
CA LYS A 44 -2.75 5.02 12.12
C LYS A 44 -1.58 4.54 11.26
N ALA A 45 -0.89 5.49 10.63
CA ALA A 45 0.24 5.17 9.76
C ALA A 45 1.29 4.29 10.44
N ALA A 46 1.59 4.55 11.70
CA ALA A 46 2.57 3.77 12.46
C ALA A 46 2.13 2.31 12.62
N GLN A 47 0.84 2.07 12.79
CA GLN A 47 0.32 0.70 12.92
C GLN A 47 0.43 -0.05 11.61
N VAL A 48 0.14 0.60 10.49
CA VAL A 48 0.30 0.01 9.16
C VAL A 48 1.77 -0.31 8.91
N ARG A 49 2.66 0.65 9.19
CA ARG A 49 4.10 0.46 9.07
C ARG A 49 4.57 -0.76 9.85
N ASP A 50 4.12 -0.90 11.08
CA ASP A 50 4.57 -1.99 11.96
C ASP A 50 4.12 -3.34 11.45
N LYS A 51 2.92 -3.45 10.91
CA LYS A 51 2.43 -4.70 10.33
C LYS A 51 3.26 -5.12 9.11
N VAL A 52 3.62 -4.17 8.25
CA VAL A 52 4.48 -4.44 7.09
C VAL A 52 5.89 -4.77 7.56
N LYS A 53 6.41 -4.00 8.51
CA LYS A 53 7.74 -4.22 9.09
C LYS A 53 7.91 -5.65 9.60
N ASP A 54 6.88 -6.21 10.23
CA ASP A 54 6.92 -7.54 10.83
C ASP A 54 7.19 -8.65 9.82
N VAL A 55 6.92 -8.41 8.54
CA VAL A 55 7.17 -9.39 7.47
C VAL A 55 8.38 -9.03 6.60
N LEU A 56 9.02 -7.90 6.85
CA LEU A 56 10.22 -7.49 6.16
C LEU A 56 11.46 -8.00 6.89
N THR A 57 12.54 -8.18 6.14
CA THR A 57 13.83 -8.55 6.73
C THR A 57 14.72 -7.33 6.88
N SER A 58 15.83 -7.50 7.59
CA SER A 58 16.79 -6.42 7.85
C SER A 58 17.22 -5.74 6.56
N GLY A 59 17.22 -4.42 6.56
CA GLY A 59 17.64 -3.61 5.40
C GLY A 59 16.54 -3.33 4.40
N GLU A 60 15.39 -3.99 4.51
CA GLU A 60 14.25 -3.68 3.66
C GLU A 60 13.51 -2.45 4.20
N ARG A 61 12.76 -1.78 3.33
CA ARG A 61 12.17 -0.48 3.67
C ARG A 61 10.67 -0.47 3.46
N VAL A 62 9.98 0.31 4.30
CA VAL A 62 8.57 0.60 4.14
C VAL A 62 8.33 2.08 4.44
N PHE A 63 7.44 2.69 3.68
CA PHE A 63 7.04 4.08 3.87
C PHE A 63 5.53 4.15 3.76
N VAL A 64 4.88 4.77 4.75
CA VAL A 64 3.42 4.91 4.79
C VAL A 64 3.09 6.38 4.91
N VAL A 65 2.29 6.88 3.98
CA VAL A 65 1.87 8.28 4.00
C VAL A 65 0.35 8.36 3.79
N ARG A 66 -0.28 9.25 4.55
CA ARG A 66 -1.70 9.53 4.37
C ARG A 66 -1.90 10.23 3.03
N SER A 67 -2.91 9.80 2.24
CA SER A 67 -3.20 10.45 0.98
C SER A 67 -3.62 11.91 1.23
N GLY A 68 -3.17 12.79 0.32
CA GLY A 68 -3.44 14.21 0.43
C GLY A 68 -4.69 14.62 -0.35
N THR A 69 -4.69 15.88 -0.79
CA THR A 69 -5.83 16.46 -1.50
C THR A 69 -5.70 16.37 -3.01
N GLU A 70 -4.56 15.99 -3.52
CA GLU A 70 -4.30 15.97 -4.96
C GLU A 70 -3.48 14.73 -5.32
N ALA A 71 -3.88 14.06 -6.41
CA ALA A 71 -3.18 12.89 -6.91
C ALA A 71 -3.32 12.81 -8.42
N ALA A 72 -2.32 12.24 -9.06
CA ALA A 72 -2.35 11.98 -10.49
C ALA A 72 -1.61 10.68 -10.76
N TRP A 73 -2.03 9.95 -11.79
CA TRP A 73 -1.38 8.70 -12.17
C TRP A 73 -1.57 8.41 -13.64
N LEU A 74 -0.73 7.50 -14.11
CA LEU A 74 -0.73 7.03 -15.50
C LEU A 74 -0.56 5.51 -15.47
N ASN A 75 -1.27 4.81 -16.35
CA ASN A 75 -1.14 3.36 -16.53
C ASN A 75 -1.41 2.56 -15.25
N SER A 76 -2.53 2.86 -14.59
CA SER A 76 -2.97 1.99 -13.49
C SER A 76 -3.27 0.58 -14.04
N TYR A 77 -3.45 -0.38 -13.14
CA TYR A 77 -3.68 -1.76 -13.54
C TYR A 77 -5.08 -2.04 -14.10
N GLY A 78 -5.84 -1.00 -14.48
CA GLY A 78 -7.11 -1.14 -15.18
C GLY A 78 -8.22 -0.26 -14.62
N GLU A 79 -9.40 -0.36 -15.22
CA GLU A 79 -10.53 0.51 -14.88
C GLU A 79 -11.01 0.34 -13.44
N LYS A 80 -10.96 -0.88 -12.92
CA LYS A 80 -11.34 -1.13 -11.54
C LYS A 80 -10.41 -0.39 -10.58
N ASN A 81 -9.11 -0.40 -10.86
CA ASN A 81 -8.12 0.32 -10.08
C ASN A 81 -8.28 1.83 -10.23
N ASN A 82 -8.54 2.31 -11.45
CA ASN A 82 -8.83 3.72 -11.69
C ASN A 82 -10.00 4.22 -10.84
N ALA A 83 -11.10 3.46 -10.83
CA ALA A 83 -12.29 3.83 -10.07
C ALA A 83 -11.98 3.87 -8.57
N TRP A 84 -11.26 2.87 -8.07
CA TRP A 84 -10.89 2.82 -6.65
C TRP A 84 -10.02 4.03 -6.26
N LEU A 85 -9.04 4.36 -7.08
CA LEU A 85 -8.14 5.49 -6.81
C LEU A 85 -8.87 6.82 -6.84
N LYS A 86 -9.76 7.03 -7.81
CA LYS A 86 -10.55 8.26 -7.89
C LYS A 86 -11.44 8.46 -6.67
N GLU A 87 -11.98 7.37 -6.14
CA GLU A 87 -12.90 7.44 -5.01
C GLU A 87 -12.18 7.67 -3.69
N ASN A 88 -10.98 7.10 -3.52
CA ASN A 88 -10.35 6.99 -2.19
C ASN A 88 -9.10 7.85 -1.99
N LEU A 89 -8.42 8.23 -3.05
CA LEU A 89 -7.23 9.07 -2.92
C LEU A 89 -7.56 10.54 -2.69
#